data_dbc1355403aa7c8c49bc5b4e822f8c12
#
_entry.id   dbc1355403aa7c8c49bc5b4e822f8c12
#
_cell.length_a   1.000
_cell.length_b   1.000
_cell.length_c   1.000
_cell.angle_alpha   90.00
_cell.angle_beta   90.00
_cell.angle_gamma   90.00
#
_symmetry.space_group_name_H-M   'P 1'
#
loop_
_entity.id
_entity.type
_entity.pdbx_description
1 polymer ?
#
loop_
_entity_poly.entity_id
_entity_poly.type
_entity_poly.pdbx_seq_one_letter_code
_entity_poly.pdbx_strand_id
1 'polypeptide(L)'
;ARLTAVKDIATTIRGFAEALKSAPQLRLFIAGDGEDEDMLKKLCDQLGVRERVTFCGWVSPVMPFFRAMDINLLSSVSETFPYSILEGVCAGCATICSDVGGMPELIDTGENGYIFPVGDDKRLAEYLVRLGNDAELRQKFADALYEKASRDFSRDKMCERQMENYRHLLARFHRPKNERESIVICGAYGRGNAGDDAILEAIVQEMRQLDPEGTICVMSRRPKE
;
A
#
# COMPACT_ATOMS: atom_id res chain seq x y z
N ALA A 1 9.96 -1.69 0.33
CA ALA A 1 9.29 -2.94 -0.08
C ALA A 1 10.22 -4.14 0.16
N ARG A 2 9.69 -5.38 0.22
CA ARG A 2 10.52 -6.58 0.15
C ARG A 2 10.97 -6.76 -1.30
N LEU A 3 12.26 -7.00 -1.55
CA LEU A 3 12.80 -7.18 -2.91
C LEU A 3 12.57 -8.64 -3.35
N THR A 4 11.40 -8.91 -3.92
CA THR A 4 10.95 -10.23 -4.39
C THR A 4 10.21 -10.10 -5.72
N ALA A 5 10.06 -11.18 -6.46
CA ALA A 5 9.36 -11.24 -7.75
C ALA A 5 7.95 -10.62 -7.70
N VAL A 6 7.23 -10.74 -6.56
CA VAL A 6 5.88 -10.15 -6.40
C VAL A 6 5.91 -8.63 -6.44
N LYS A 7 6.99 -7.98 -6.00
CA LYS A 7 7.13 -6.52 -6.00
C LYS A 7 7.61 -5.96 -7.34
N ASP A 8 8.13 -6.80 -8.22
CA ASP A 8 8.56 -6.50 -9.60
C ASP A 8 9.35 -5.18 -9.72
N ILE A 9 10.34 -5.01 -8.84
CA ILE A 9 11.23 -3.84 -8.89
C ILE A 9 12.02 -3.76 -10.21
N ALA A 10 12.14 -4.89 -10.91
CA ALA A 10 12.76 -4.94 -12.23
C ALA A 10 12.01 -4.07 -13.25
N THR A 11 10.67 -4.08 -13.25
CA THR A 11 9.85 -3.17 -14.07
C THR A 11 10.08 -1.71 -13.69
N THR A 12 10.19 -1.39 -12.40
CA THR A 12 10.57 -0.03 -11.95
C THR A 12 11.91 0.41 -12.51
N ILE A 13 12.95 -0.45 -12.43
CA ILE A 13 14.30 -0.12 -12.93
C ILE A 13 14.32 0.07 -14.44
N ARG A 14 13.61 -0.80 -15.21
CA ARG A 14 13.51 -0.65 -16.68
C ARG A 14 12.79 0.65 -17.07
N GLY A 15 11.64 0.92 -16.48
CA GLY A 15 10.89 2.15 -16.72
C GLY A 15 11.68 3.40 -16.34
N PHE A 16 12.39 3.36 -15.21
CA PHE A 16 13.29 4.44 -14.80
C PHE A 16 14.44 4.66 -15.78
N ALA A 17 15.07 3.60 -16.26
CA ALA A 17 16.16 3.70 -17.25
C ALA A 17 15.67 4.34 -18.55
N GLU A 18 14.49 4.02 -19.03
CA GLU A 18 13.88 4.64 -20.19
C GLU A 18 13.54 6.12 -19.93
N ALA A 19 12.95 6.42 -18.77
CA ALA A 19 12.59 7.78 -18.39
C ALA A 19 13.78 8.73 -18.29
N LEU A 20 14.97 8.25 -17.90
CA LEU A 20 16.21 9.05 -17.82
C LEU A 20 16.61 9.69 -19.15
N LYS A 21 16.20 9.13 -20.28
CA LYS A 21 16.47 9.71 -21.62
C LYS A 21 15.82 11.09 -21.80
N SER A 22 14.68 11.33 -21.15
CA SER A 22 13.88 12.55 -21.27
C SER A 22 13.76 13.34 -19.96
N ALA A 23 14.18 12.75 -18.84
CA ALA A 23 14.18 13.36 -17.51
C ALA A 23 15.47 12.98 -16.75
N PRO A 24 16.64 13.48 -17.19
CA PRO A 24 17.95 13.07 -16.67
C PRO A 24 18.20 13.47 -15.21
N GLN A 25 17.38 14.35 -14.64
CA GLN A 25 17.44 14.77 -13.24
C GLN A 25 16.92 13.71 -12.27
N LEU A 26 16.15 12.73 -12.73
CA LEU A 26 15.55 11.71 -11.89
C LEU A 26 16.61 10.88 -11.15
N ARG A 27 16.28 10.49 -9.93
CA ARG A 27 17.03 9.53 -9.10
C ARG A 27 16.05 8.53 -8.53
N LEU A 28 16.47 7.28 -8.45
CA LEU A 28 15.65 6.19 -7.88
C LEU A 28 16.23 5.75 -6.55
N PHE A 29 15.39 5.73 -5.53
CA PHE A 29 15.72 5.21 -4.20
C PHE A 29 14.86 3.97 -3.93
N ILE A 30 15.49 2.84 -3.65
CA ILE A 30 14.82 1.56 -3.38
C ILE A 30 15.03 1.23 -1.92
N ALA A 31 13.94 1.39 -1.12
CA ALA A 31 13.93 1.07 0.29
C ALA A 31 13.37 -0.33 0.54
N GLY A 32 14.13 -1.14 1.25
CA GLY A 32 13.83 -2.53 1.58
C GLY A 32 14.97 -3.46 1.22
N ASP A 33 14.78 -4.75 1.51
CA ASP A 33 15.70 -5.84 1.27
C ASP A 33 14.96 -7.07 0.70
N GLY A 34 15.68 -8.06 0.24
CA GLY A 34 15.10 -9.30 -0.27
C GLY A 34 16.02 -10.08 -1.20
N GLU A 35 15.56 -11.24 -1.58
CA GLU A 35 16.31 -12.23 -2.37
C GLU A 35 16.70 -11.75 -3.78
N ASP A 36 15.96 -10.79 -4.35
CA ASP A 36 16.21 -10.27 -5.69
C ASP A 36 17.24 -9.13 -5.73
N GLU A 37 17.79 -8.67 -4.60
CA GLU A 37 18.63 -7.47 -4.55
C GLU A 37 19.83 -7.54 -5.49
N ASP A 38 20.57 -8.66 -5.50
CA ASP A 38 21.74 -8.84 -6.35
C ASP A 38 21.39 -8.87 -7.84
N MET A 39 20.26 -9.48 -8.19
CA MET A 39 19.74 -9.50 -9.55
C MET A 39 19.36 -8.08 -10.01
N LEU A 40 18.70 -7.31 -9.14
CA LEU A 40 18.30 -5.92 -9.42
C LEU A 40 19.51 -5.00 -9.58
N LYS A 41 20.57 -5.16 -8.78
CA LYS A 41 21.84 -4.43 -8.93
C LYS A 41 22.49 -4.72 -10.28
N LYS A 42 22.57 -6.01 -10.68
CA LYS A 42 23.07 -6.41 -12.00
C LYS A 42 22.25 -5.82 -13.15
N LEU A 43 20.91 -5.75 -12.98
CA LEU A 43 20.04 -5.11 -13.95
C LEU A 43 20.36 -3.60 -14.11
N CYS A 44 20.62 -2.91 -13.00
CA CYS A 44 21.05 -1.51 -13.04
C CYS A 44 22.37 -1.33 -13.82
N ASP A 45 23.33 -2.24 -13.61
CA ASP A 45 24.62 -2.22 -14.33
C ASP A 45 24.40 -2.45 -15.83
N GLN A 46 23.59 -3.44 -16.21
CA GLN A 46 23.26 -3.77 -17.62
C GLN A 46 22.58 -2.60 -18.34
N LEU A 47 21.72 -1.86 -17.63
CA LEU A 47 21.02 -0.70 -18.18
C LEU A 47 21.82 0.60 -18.07
N GLY A 48 23.01 0.59 -17.47
CA GLY A 48 23.87 1.77 -17.32
C GLY A 48 23.32 2.83 -16.38
N VAL A 49 22.44 2.45 -15.43
CA VAL A 49 21.77 3.38 -14.52
C VAL A 49 22.24 3.27 -13.07
N ARG A 50 23.28 2.48 -12.79
CA ARG A 50 23.76 2.17 -11.44
C ARG A 50 24.01 3.40 -10.58
N GLU A 51 24.62 4.45 -11.15
CA GLU A 51 24.92 5.72 -10.49
C GLU A 51 23.68 6.56 -10.15
N ARG A 52 22.53 6.22 -10.71
CA ARG A 52 21.25 6.90 -10.51
C ARG A 52 20.30 6.15 -9.59
N VAL A 53 20.66 4.92 -9.19
CA VAL A 53 19.85 4.05 -8.34
C VAL A 53 20.55 3.81 -7.00
N THR A 54 19.87 4.13 -5.92
CA THR A 54 20.35 3.91 -4.54
C THR A 54 19.53 2.82 -3.87
N PHE A 55 20.16 1.74 -3.48
CA PHE A 55 19.56 0.71 -2.62
C PHE A 55 19.78 1.12 -1.16
N CYS A 56 18.69 1.42 -0.46
CA CYS A 56 18.72 1.99 0.89
C CYS A 56 18.68 0.94 1.99
N GLY A 57 18.46 -0.34 1.64
CA GLY A 57 18.21 -1.38 2.62
C GLY A 57 16.92 -1.13 3.42
N TRP A 58 16.82 -1.75 4.59
CA TRP A 58 15.69 -1.55 5.49
C TRP A 58 15.70 -0.12 6.08
N VAL A 59 14.61 0.62 5.88
CA VAL A 59 14.45 2.00 6.35
C VAL A 59 13.43 2.06 7.47
N SER A 60 13.85 2.60 8.65
CA SER A 60 12.98 2.87 9.78
C SER A 60 13.53 4.05 10.60
N PRO A 61 12.72 5.05 10.96
CA PRO A 61 11.30 5.25 10.57
C PRO A 61 11.14 5.61 9.09
N VAL A 62 10.02 5.19 8.49
CA VAL A 62 9.80 5.33 7.04
C VAL A 62 9.33 6.72 6.62
N MET A 63 8.63 7.46 7.48
CA MET A 63 8.06 8.77 7.13
C MET A 63 9.09 9.83 6.71
N PRO A 64 10.26 9.98 7.36
CA PRO A 64 11.30 10.89 6.88
C PRO A 64 11.81 10.53 5.48
N PHE A 65 11.88 9.22 5.17
CA PHE A 65 12.26 8.75 3.83
C PHE A 65 11.24 9.21 2.78
N PHE A 66 9.94 8.97 2.98
CA PHE A 66 8.92 9.42 2.04
C PHE A 66 8.87 10.94 1.88
N ARG A 67 9.05 11.70 2.97
CA ARG A 67 9.07 13.18 2.91
C ARG A 67 10.24 13.75 2.10
N ALA A 68 11.28 12.97 1.86
CA ALA A 68 12.40 13.34 1.01
C ALA A 68 12.20 12.95 -0.46
N MET A 69 11.08 12.31 -0.80
CA MET A 69 10.76 11.83 -2.15
C MET A 69 9.67 12.69 -2.78
N ASP A 70 9.78 12.92 -4.09
CA ASP A 70 8.76 13.62 -4.88
C ASP A 70 7.69 12.66 -5.42
N ILE A 71 8.09 11.44 -5.75
CA ILE A 71 7.25 10.44 -6.42
C ILE A 71 7.33 9.12 -5.66
N ASN A 72 6.18 8.56 -5.30
CA ASN A 72 6.05 7.22 -4.75
C ASN A 72 5.70 6.23 -5.86
N LEU A 73 6.43 5.10 -5.91
CA LEU A 73 6.30 4.08 -6.95
C LEU A 73 5.92 2.72 -6.38
N LEU A 74 4.99 2.03 -7.05
CA LEU A 74 4.66 0.65 -6.81
C LEU A 74 4.52 -0.10 -8.14
N SER A 75 5.32 -1.15 -8.35
CA SER A 75 5.27 -1.99 -9.57
C SER A 75 4.82 -3.43 -9.32
N SER A 76 4.26 -3.71 -8.15
CA SER A 76 3.88 -5.06 -7.74
C SER A 76 2.96 -5.75 -8.75
N VAL A 77 3.12 -7.06 -8.89
CA VAL A 77 2.22 -7.90 -9.71
C VAL A 77 0.97 -8.33 -8.95
N SER A 78 0.97 -8.22 -7.63
CA SER A 78 -0.17 -8.54 -6.78
C SER A 78 -0.09 -7.82 -5.45
N GLU A 79 -1.18 -7.15 -5.08
CA GLU A 79 -1.38 -6.50 -3.80
C GLU A 79 -2.85 -6.65 -3.38
N THR A 80 -3.13 -6.46 -2.09
CA THR A 80 -4.50 -6.21 -1.62
C THR A 80 -4.72 -4.70 -1.54
N PHE A 81 -4.02 -4.05 -0.59
CA PHE A 81 -3.99 -2.61 -0.42
C PHE A 81 -2.67 -2.23 0.29
N PRO A 82 -1.63 -1.81 -0.46
CA PRO A 82 -0.29 -1.61 0.10
C PRO A 82 -0.19 -0.35 0.95
N TYR A 83 0.21 -0.50 2.22
CA TYR A 83 0.41 0.63 3.14
C TYR A 83 1.44 1.64 2.63
N SER A 84 2.46 1.20 1.90
CA SER A 84 3.49 2.08 1.34
C SER A 84 2.90 3.15 0.40
N ILE A 85 1.75 2.90 -0.22
CA ILE A 85 1.04 3.91 -1.00
C ILE A 85 0.45 4.96 -0.06
N LEU A 86 -0.28 4.56 0.98
CA LEU A 86 -0.84 5.51 1.95
C LEU A 86 0.24 6.30 2.70
N GLU A 87 1.36 5.66 3.04
CA GLU A 87 2.51 6.33 3.66
C GLU A 87 3.08 7.42 2.75
N GLY A 88 3.25 7.13 1.45
CA GLY A 88 3.66 8.11 0.45
C GLY A 88 2.65 9.24 0.28
N VAL A 89 1.35 8.93 0.27
CA VAL A 89 0.27 9.93 0.22
C VAL A 89 0.32 10.84 1.44
N CYS A 90 0.45 10.29 2.65
CA CYS A 90 0.59 11.07 3.88
C CYS A 90 1.86 11.94 3.92
N ALA A 91 2.86 11.59 3.15
CA ALA A 91 4.11 12.35 3.02
C ALA A 91 4.05 13.43 1.93
N GLY A 92 2.98 13.47 1.11
CA GLY A 92 2.81 14.43 0.01
C GLY A 92 3.49 14.01 -1.30
N CYS A 93 3.72 12.72 -1.51
CA CYS A 93 4.29 12.21 -2.76
C CYS A 93 3.22 12.07 -3.84
N ALA A 94 3.52 12.51 -5.07
CA ALA A 94 2.76 12.07 -6.24
C ALA A 94 2.93 10.55 -6.42
N THR A 95 1.88 9.84 -6.84
CA THR A 95 1.91 8.37 -6.87
C THR A 95 1.74 7.81 -8.26
N ILE A 96 2.59 6.84 -8.61
CA ILE A 96 2.46 5.97 -9.79
C ILE A 96 2.44 4.52 -9.31
N CYS A 97 1.44 3.74 -9.69
CA CYS A 97 1.38 2.34 -9.31
C CYS A 97 0.90 1.42 -10.43
N SER A 98 1.21 0.14 -10.31
CA SER A 98 0.63 -0.90 -11.16
C SER A 98 -0.86 -1.11 -10.87
N ASP A 99 -1.60 -1.59 -11.87
CA ASP A 99 -3.04 -1.90 -11.77
C ASP A 99 -3.25 -3.21 -11.00
N VAL A 100 -3.25 -3.11 -9.67
CA VAL A 100 -3.38 -4.27 -8.78
C VAL A 100 -4.23 -3.94 -7.54
N GLY A 101 -4.99 -4.93 -7.08
CA GLY A 101 -5.76 -4.86 -5.82
C GLY A 101 -6.69 -3.64 -5.76
N GLY A 102 -6.65 -2.94 -4.64
CA GLY A 102 -7.48 -1.74 -4.41
C GLY A 102 -6.93 -0.45 -5.02
N MET A 103 -5.87 -0.49 -5.84
CA MET A 103 -5.29 0.73 -6.40
C MET A 103 -6.25 1.50 -7.32
N PRO A 104 -7.06 0.85 -8.19
CA PRO A 104 -8.06 1.55 -8.99
C PRO A 104 -9.19 2.23 -8.19
N GLU A 105 -9.40 1.83 -6.93
CA GLU A 105 -10.36 2.50 -6.05
C GLU A 105 -9.78 3.82 -5.49
N LEU A 106 -8.47 3.85 -5.27
CA LEU A 106 -7.76 5.00 -4.69
C LEU A 106 -7.33 6.01 -5.75
N ILE A 107 -6.80 5.55 -6.89
CA ILE A 107 -6.16 6.40 -7.90
C ILE A 107 -7.02 6.50 -9.14
N ASP A 108 -7.40 7.72 -9.48
CA ASP A 108 -8.05 8.10 -10.74
C ASP A 108 -6.94 8.61 -11.69
N THR A 109 -6.59 7.78 -12.69
CA THR A 109 -5.46 8.06 -13.58
C THR A 109 -5.59 9.40 -14.32
N GLY A 110 -4.61 10.28 -14.11
CA GLY A 110 -4.56 11.61 -14.72
C GLY A 110 -5.26 12.70 -13.89
N GLU A 111 -5.91 12.37 -12.79
CA GLU A 111 -6.56 13.31 -11.87
C GLU A 111 -5.80 13.45 -10.54
N ASN A 112 -5.43 12.33 -9.92
CA ASN A 112 -4.75 12.30 -8.61
C ASN A 112 -3.53 11.35 -8.56
N GLY A 113 -3.12 10.78 -9.70
CA GLY A 113 -2.01 9.86 -9.82
C GLY A 113 -2.01 9.15 -11.17
N TYR A 114 -1.17 8.13 -11.28
CA TYR A 114 -1.14 7.29 -12.48
C TYR A 114 -1.17 5.80 -12.12
N ILE A 115 -1.99 5.04 -12.86
CA ILE A 115 -2.00 3.58 -12.84
C ILE A 115 -1.49 3.08 -14.20
N PHE A 116 -0.62 2.07 -14.19
CA PHE A 116 -0.08 1.42 -15.39
C PHE A 116 -0.30 -0.10 -15.35
N PRO A 117 -0.45 -0.78 -16.50
CA PRO A 117 -0.58 -2.24 -16.55
C PRO A 117 0.64 -2.93 -15.93
N VAL A 118 0.41 -4.04 -15.21
CA VAL A 118 1.49 -4.84 -14.60
C VAL A 118 2.55 -5.19 -15.64
N GLY A 119 3.82 -4.90 -15.33
CA GLY A 119 4.97 -5.17 -16.20
C GLY A 119 5.18 -4.17 -17.36
N ASP A 120 4.31 -3.16 -17.52
CA ASP A 120 4.45 -2.14 -18.58
C ASP A 120 5.45 -1.05 -18.17
N ASP A 121 6.73 -1.36 -18.35
CA ASP A 121 7.83 -0.42 -18.07
C ASP A 121 7.82 0.82 -18.97
N LYS A 122 7.26 0.72 -20.18
CA LYS A 122 7.16 1.86 -21.12
C LYS A 122 6.13 2.87 -20.62
N ARG A 123 4.97 2.41 -20.21
CA ARG A 123 3.93 3.27 -19.62
C ARG A 123 4.40 3.91 -18.33
N LEU A 124 5.09 3.16 -17.51
CA LEU A 124 5.72 3.69 -16.30
C LEU A 124 6.73 4.79 -16.64
N ALA A 125 7.57 4.60 -17.67
CA ALA A 125 8.53 5.60 -18.11
C ALA A 125 7.85 6.90 -18.57
N GLU A 126 6.76 6.82 -19.35
CA GLU A 126 5.97 7.98 -19.76
C GLU A 126 5.48 8.80 -18.55
N TYR A 127 4.95 8.12 -17.54
CA TYR A 127 4.46 8.78 -16.32
C TYR A 127 5.57 9.38 -15.48
N LEU A 128 6.71 8.69 -15.37
CA LEU A 128 7.91 9.22 -14.71
C LEU A 128 8.43 10.48 -15.39
N VAL A 129 8.45 10.52 -16.72
CA VAL A 129 8.86 11.71 -17.49
C VAL A 129 7.89 12.88 -17.23
N ARG A 130 6.59 12.63 -17.25
CA ARG A 130 5.58 13.67 -16.97
C ARG A 130 5.75 14.25 -15.57
N LEU A 131 5.74 13.40 -14.55
CA LEU A 131 5.88 13.87 -13.17
C LEU A 131 7.32 14.40 -12.89
N GLY A 132 8.34 13.85 -13.54
CA GLY A 132 9.72 14.30 -13.38
C GLY A 132 9.95 15.72 -13.86
N ASN A 133 9.24 16.14 -14.92
CA ASN A 133 9.40 17.45 -15.55
C ASN A 133 8.38 18.51 -15.11
N ASP A 134 7.33 18.12 -14.39
CA ASP A 134 6.24 19.00 -14.00
C ASP A 134 6.01 18.97 -12.49
N ALA A 135 6.56 19.95 -11.77
CA ALA A 135 6.44 20.08 -10.33
C ALA A 135 5.01 20.49 -9.89
N GLU A 136 4.32 21.28 -10.71
CA GLU A 136 2.96 21.72 -10.41
C GLU A 136 2.00 20.55 -10.52
N LEU A 137 2.17 19.70 -11.55
CA LEU A 137 1.39 18.47 -11.70
C LEU A 137 1.64 17.50 -10.54
N ARG A 138 2.92 17.34 -10.09
CA ARG A 138 3.23 16.53 -8.91
C ARG A 138 2.46 17.01 -7.67
N GLN A 139 2.53 18.30 -7.40
CA GLN A 139 1.84 18.87 -6.24
C GLN A 139 0.32 18.71 -6.35
N LYS A 140 -0.26 19.02 -7.51
CA LYS A 140 -1.68 18.84 -7.77
C LYS A 140 -2.14 17.39 -7.51
N PHE A 141 -1.37 16.41 -7.99
CA PHE A 141 -1.71 14.99 -7.78
C PHE A 141 -1.57 14.58 -6.32
N ALA A 142 -0.52 15.02 -5.65
CA ALA A 142 -0.31 14.73 -4.23
C ALA A 142 -1.47 15.29 -3.37
N ASP A 143 -1.88 16.52 -3.60
CA ASP A 143 -2.98 17.15 -2.87
C ASP A 143 -4.32 16.45 -3.13
N ALA A 144 -4.65 16.20 -4.39
CA ALA A 144 -5.89 15.53 -4.78
C ALA A 144 -5.97 14.09 -4.24
N LEU A 145 -4.84 13.36 -4.27
CA LEU A 145 -4.77 12.01 -3.72
C LEU A 145 -4.87 12.00 -2.20
N TYR A 146 -4.23 12.95 -1.53
CA TYR A 146 -4.34 13.11 -0.07
C TYR A 146 -5.77 13.40 0.37
N GLU A 147 -6.48 14.30 -0.33
CA GLU A 147 -7.89 14.59 -0.05
C GLU A 147 -8.76 13.35 -0.20
N LYS A 148 -8.64 12.62 -1.32
CA LYS A 148 -9.39 11.38 -1.56
C LYS A 148 -9.07 10.31 -0.51
N ALA A 149 -7.78 10.08 -0.23
CA ALA A 149 -7.35 9.09 0.75
C ALA A 149 -7.87 9.43 2.16
N SER A 150 -7.78 10.69 2.58
CA SER A 150 -8.25 11.14 3.89
C SER A 150 -9.76 11.00 4.05
N ARG A 151 -10.52 11.28 2.99
CA ARG A 151 -11.99 11.18 2.99
C ARG A 151 -12.48 9.74 2.97
N ASP A 152 -11.92 8.89 2.09
CA ASP A 152 -12.51 7.60 1.74
C ASP A 152 -11.75 6.40 2.31
N PHE A 153 -10.45 6.56 2.64
CA PHE A 153 -9.55 5.50 3.07
C PHE A 153 -8.90 5.76 4.44
N SER A 154 -9.47 6.69 5.22
CA SER A 154 -9.05 6.90 6.60
C SER A 154 -9.36 5.67 7.47
N ARG A 155 -8.61 5.51 8.57
CA ARG A 155 -8.87 4.45 9.56
C ARG A 155 -10.32 4.50 10.06
N ASP A 156 -10.84 5.69 10.31
CA ASP A 156 -12.20 5.87 10.83
C ASP A 156 -13.24 5.41 9.80
N LYS A 157 -13.06 5.75 8.52
CA LYS A 157 -13.92 5.25 7.44
C LYS A 157 -13.84 3.73 7.26
N MET A 158 -12.65 3.17 7.38
CA MET A 158 -12.48 1.71 7.36
C MET A 158 -13.26 1.05 8.50
N CYS A 159 -13.14 1.57 9.73
CA CYS A 159 -13.86 1.07 10.88
C CYS A 159 -15.39 1.22 10.70
N GLU A 160 -15.88 2.39 10.23
CA GLU A 160 -17.30 2.60 9.96
C GLU A 160 -17.86 1.54 8.99
N ARG A 161 -17.22 1.35 7.82
CA ARG A 161 -17.63 0.35 6.82
C ARG A 161 -17.61 -1.07 7.38
N GLN A 162 -16.57 -1.41 8.15
CA GLN A 162 -16.47 -2.73 8.75
C GLN A 162 -17.59 -2.98 9.78
N MET A 163 -17.89 -1.98 10.61
CA MET A 163 -18.98 -2.05 11.57
C MET A 163 -20.34 -2.14 10.89
N GLU A 164 -20.54 -1.42 9.80
CA GLU A 164 -21.77 -1.51 9.00
C GLU A 164 -21.96 -2.91 8.41
N ASN A 165 -20.90 -3.50 7.86
CA ASN A 165 -20.92 -4.88 7.38
C ASN A 165 -21.27 -5.87 8.51
N TYR A 166 -20.72 -5.71 9.72
CA TYR A 166 -21.06 -6.56 10.86
C TYR A 166 -22.51 -6.36 11.30
N ARG A 167 -23.00 -5.13 11.37
CA ARG A 167 -24.43 -4.88 11.70
C ARG A 167 -25.35 -5.53 10.66
N HIS A 168 -25.01 -5.44 9.37
CA HIS A 168 -25.74 -6.10 8.29
C HIS A 168 -25.76 -7.62 8.45
N LEU A 169 -24.61 -8.21 8.73
CA LEU A 169 -24.50 -9.66 8.97
C LEU A 169 -25.30 -10.10 10.21
N LEU A 170 -25.19 -9.37 11.32
CA LEU A 170 -25.94 -9.66 12.53
C LEU A 170 -27.45 -9.52 12.34
N ALA A 171 -27.91 -8.50 11.59
CA ALA A 171 -29.32 -8.34 11.26
C ALA A 171 -29.87 -9.48 10.38
N ARG A 172 -29.03 -10.01 9.48
CA ARG A 172 -29.39 -11.11 8.58
C ARG A 172 -29.44 -12.47 9.29
N PHE A 173 -28.63 -12.65 10.34
CA PHE A 173 -28.55 -13.87 11.14
C PHE A 173 -29.23 -13.66 12.49
N HIS A 174 -30.48 -13.17 12.52
CA HIS A 174 -31.28 -13.00 13.74
C HIS A 174 -31.46 -14.36 14.44
N ARG A 175 -30.51 -14.68 15.35
CA ARG A 175 -30.75 -15.67 16.40
C ARG A 175 -31.22 -14.95 17.68
N PRO A 176 -32.20 -15.48 18.38
CA PRO A 176 -32.59 -14.97 19.71
C PRO A 176 -31.36 -14.88 20.61
N LYS A 177 -31.30 -13.85 21.49
CA LYS A 177 -30.14 -13.63 22.39
C LYS A 177 -29.79 -14.86 23.23
N ASN A 178 -30.78 -15.67 23.61
CA ASN A 178 -30.66 -16.89 24.39
C ASN A 178 -30.09 -18.11 23.61
N GLU A 179 -29.90 -18.01 22.29
CA GLU A 179 -29.29 -19.05 21.45
C GLU A 179 -27.85 -18.72 21.01
N ARG A 180 -27.30 -17.57 21.43
CA ARG A 180 -25.94 -17.18 21.11
C ARG A 180 -24.97 -17.81 22.10
N GLU A 181 -24.27 -18.85 21.65
CA GLU A 181 -23.23 -19.48 22.47
C GLU A 181 -21.88 -18.77 22.35
N SER A 182 -21.50 -18.28 21.16
CA SER A 182 -20.21 -17.59 20.91
C SER A 182 -20.12 -16.91 19.56
N ILE A 183 -19.20 -15.93 19.47
CA ILE A 183 -18.81 -15.30 18.22
C ILE A 183 -17.41 -15.79 17.86
N VAL A 184 -17.22 -16.27 16.63
CA VAL A 184 -15.93 -16.72 16.14
C VAL A 184 -15.42 -15.74 15.10
N ILE A 185 -14.25 -15.13 15.37
CA ILE A 185 -13.55 -14.23 14.44
C ILE A 185 -12.41 -15.01 13.81
N CYS A 186 -12.44 -15.16 12.48
CA CYS A 186 -11.39 -15.83 11.72
C CYS A 186 -10.59 -14.79 10.90
N GLY A 187 -9.26 -14.85 10.99
CA GLY A 187 -8.38 -13.98 10.21
C GLY A 187 -6.90 -14.34 10.33
N ALA A 188 -6.05 -13.60 9.65
CA ALA A 188 -4.60 -13.82 9.64
C ALA A 188 -3.87 -13.18 10.85
N TYR A 189 -4.53 -13.14 12.00
CA TYR A 189 -4.04 -12.48 13.22
C TYR A 189 -2.88 -13.23 13.86
N GLY A 190 -2.08 -12.53 14.67
CA GLY A 190 -0.97 -13.12 15.44
C GLY A 190 0.28 -13.44 14.64
N ARG A 191 0.45 -12.85 13.44
CA ARG A 191 1.67 -12.98 12.62
C ARG A 191 2.69 -11.88 12.85
N GLY A 192 2.43 -10.95 13.80
CA GLY A 192 3.25 -9.75 14.00
C GLY A 192 2.98 -8.67 12.93
N ASN A 193 1.86 -8.76 12.24
CA ASN A 193 1.37 -7.70 11.37
C ASN A 193 0.56 -6.72 12.22
N ALA A 194 1.15 -5.58 12.53
CA ALA A 194 0.54 -4.57 13.42
C ALA A 194 -0.83 -4.07 12.91
N GLY A 195 -1.06 -4.09 11.59
CA GLY A 195 -2.33 -3.68 11.00
C GLY A 195 -3.46 -4.67 11.30
N ASP A 196 -3.21 -5.97 11.08
CA ASP A 196 -4.21 -7.02 11.35
C ASP A 196 -4.52 -7.14 12.85
N ASP A 197 -3.50 -7.01 13.70
CA ASP A 197 -3.67 -7.08 15.16
C ASP A 197 -4.46 -5.87 15.69
N ALA A 198 -4.23 -4.65 15.15
CA ALA A 198 -4.98 -3.45 15.52
C ALA A 198 -6.46 -3.52 15.07
N ILE A 199 -6.72 -4.08 13.89
CA ILE A 199 -8.09 -4.32 13.39
C ILE A 199 -8.82 -5.30 14.32
N LEU A 200 -8.15 -6.40 14.70
CA LEU A 200 -8.74 -7.37 15.62
C LEU A 200 -9.10 -6.74 16.97
N GLU A 201 -8.19 -5.93 17.54
CA GLU A 201 -8.42 -5.26 18.82
C GLU A 201 -9.62 -4.32 18.75
N ALA A 202 -9.74 -3.52 17.69
CA ALA A 202 -10.88 -2.64 17.47
C ALA A 202 -12.20 -3.44 17.35
N ILE A 203 -12.21 -4.54 16.59
CA ILE A 203 -13.37 -5.42 16.43
C ILE A 203 -13.81 -5.98 17.79
N VAL A 204 -12.87 -6.52 18.58
CA VAL A 204 -13.17 -7.12 19.90
C VAL A 204 -13.71 -6.08 20.85
N GLN A 205 -13.17 -4.86 20.88
CA GLN A 205 -13.65 -3.77 21.73
C GLN A 205 -15.09 -3.39 21.39
N GLU A 206 -15.40 -3.19 20.12
CA GLU A 206 -16.76 -2.84 19.66
C GLU A 206 -17.76 -3.97 19.91
N MET A 207 -17.37 -5.23 19.69
CA MET A 207 -18.24 -6.37 19.97
C MET A 207 -18.55 -6.52 21.46
N ARG A 208 -17.60 -6.22 22.35
CA ARG A 208 -17.84 -6.20 23.78
C ARG A 208 -18.76 -5.07 24.23
N GLN A 209 -18.76 -3.92 23.53
CA GLN A 209 -19.74 -2.85 23.79
C GLN A 209 -21.16 -3.26 23.37
N LEU A 210 -21.27 -4.01 22.24
CA LEU A 210 -22.57 -4.47 21.74
C LEU A 210 -23.14 -5.66 22.51
N ASP A 211 -22.29 -6.55 23.00
CA ASP A 211 -22.65 -7.72 23.78
C ASP A 211 -21.60 -8.02 24.88
N PRO A 212 -21.68 -7.35 26.04
CA PRO A 212 -20.70 -7.50 27.14
C PRO A 212 -20.55 -8.91 27.68
N GLU A 213 -21.61 -9.72 27.62
CA GLU A 213 -21.69 -11.10 28.16
C GLU A 213 -21.36 -12.14 27.08
N GLY A 214 -21.21 -11.72 25.81
CA GLY A 214 -20.95 -12.63 24.69
C GLY A 214 -19.56 -13.24 24.76
N THR A 215 -19.42 -14.52 24.46
CA THR A 215 -18.15 -15.21 24.32
C THR A 215 -17.59 -14.88 22.93
N ILE A 216 -16.38 -14.26 22.87
CA ILE A 216 -15.67 -13.96 21.64
C ILE A 216 -14.51 -14.93 21.51
N CYS A 217 -14.51 -15.73 20.43
CA CYS A 217 -13.45 -16.67 20.11
C CYS A 217 -12.68 -16.16 18.87
N VAL A 218 -11.36 -16.02 18.99
CA VAL A 218 -10.49 -15.60 17.88
C VAL A 218 -9.68 -16.78 17.39
N MET A 219 -9.84 -17.12 16.12
CA MET A 219 -8.98 -18.10 15.47
C MET A 219 -7.70 -17.41 14.97
N SER A 220 -6.57 -17.74 15.58
CA SER A 220 -5.24 -17.23 15.24
C SER A 220 -4.27 -18.37 14.96
N ARG A 221 -3.28 -18.15 14.08
CA ARG A 221 -2.18 -19.11 13.85
C ARG A 221 -1.19 -19.21 15.01
N ARG A 222 -1.18 -18.22 15.90
CA ARG A 222 -0.38 -18.19 17.13
C ARG A 222 -1.24 -17.65 18.24
N PRO A 223 -2.13 -18.48 18.85
CA PRO A 223 -2.84 -18.07 20.03
C PRO A 223 -1.81 -17.74 21.12
N LYS A 224 -1.88 -16.55 21.70
CA LYS A 224 -1.21 -16.26 22.97
C LYS A 224 -2.04 -16.98 24.04
N GLU A 225 -1.37 -17.77 24.87
CA GLU A 225 -1.95 -18.35 26.07
C GLU A 225 -2.52 -17.29 27.01
#